data_bb95b35cbee55232bcf697d28c078bd7
#
_entry.id   bb95b35cbee55232bcf697d28c078bd7
#
_cell.length_a   1.000
_cell.length_b   1.000
_cell.length_c   1.000
_cell.angle_alpha   90.00
_cell.angle_beta   90.00
_cell.angle_gamma   90.00
#
_symmetry.space_group_name_H-M   'P 1'
#
loop_
_entity.id
_entity.type
_entity.pdbx_description
1 polymer ?
#
loop_
_entity_poly.entity_id
_entity_poly.type
_entity_poly.pdbx_seq_one_letter_code
_entity_poly.pdbx_strand_id
1 'polypeptide(L)'
;MNILNIEYEKYRLRNGLEVILHQNKNLPLVAVNVWYKVGSAYEKRGKTGIAHLFEHMMFQGSENAAKEMHFRLIQEAGGTLNGSTTFDRTNYYEKLPANYLELALWLESDRMGFLLPALTLEKLDNQKGVVANERLERYENQPYGLAWEKLLGNLYPENHPYSWPTIGYLDDIKNYSLEDVSNFFKNYYSPSNACLVVAGDFDSAYCKDLIEKYFGEILTNGSSPKNGFEIPSLENTIQVKYEDNVQLERIYLAWHSESAYTNDDAGLDIISDILCGSKNSRLYKKLVYEKEIAQDVSAMQISGKLSGIFMIVATAKPGKEINELKNEILFEIQNLRSNGVSERELIKSKNGIKSSFIYSLQQIDNLADHLNAYNYYFNEPNSFIKDLERYEYVNNDSVKSIAEKYLSRPNVQLIIVPQNKGIQ
;
A
#
# COMPACT_ATOMS: atom_id res chain seq x y z
N MET A 1 7.27 23.17 20.80
CA MET A 1 6.25 23.21 19.75
C MET A 1 5.94 21.79 19.36
N ASN A 2 4.69 21.41 19.40
CA ASN A 2 4.29 20.05 19.05
C ASN A 2 4.14 19.98 17.52
N ILE A 3 5.24 19.70 16.81
CA ILE A 3 5.33 19.65 15.34
C ILE A 3 4.31 18.69 14.72
N LEU A 4 3.76 17.80 15.52
CA LEU A 4 2.85 16.74 15.10
C LEU A 4 1.38 17.04 15.44
N ASN A 5 1.09 18.22 15.98
CA ASN A 5 -0.30 18.67 16.14
C ASN A 5 -0.71 19.41 14.87
N ILE A 6 -1.30 18.69 13.94
CA ILE A 6 -1.74 19.21 12.64
C ILE A 6 -3.15 19.76 12.78
N GLU A 7 -3.29 21.08 12.62
CA GLU A 7 -4.60 21.71 12.61
C GLU A 7 -5.36 21.35 11.33
N TYR A 8 -6.63 21.02 11.45
CA TYR A 8 -7.49 20.66 10.31
C TYR A 8 -8.93 21.04 10.60
N GLU A 9 -9.70 21.19 9.53
CA GLU A 9 -11.16 21.25 9.56
C GLU A 9 -11.71 19.97 8.93
N LYS A 10 -12.69 19.32 9.57
CA LYS A 10 -13.36 18.13 9.01
C LYS A 10 -14.86 18.37 8.97
N TYR A 11 -15.47 18.11 7.83
CA TYR A 11 -16.91 18.17 7.63
C TYR A 11 -17.37 17.15 6.60
N ARG A 12 -18.67 17.07 6.38
CA ARG A 12 -19.27 16.15 5.41
C ARG A 12 -20.30 16.91 4.57
N LEU A 13 -20.23 16.73 3.24
CA LEU A 13 -21.24 17.23 2.33
C LEU A 13 -22.56 16.43 2.46
N ARG A 14 -23.64 16.98 1.93
CA ARG A 14 -24.97 16.33 1.97
C ARG A 14 -24.98 14.97 1.27
N ASN A 15 -24.20 14.79 0.23
CA ASN A 15 -24.04 13.53 -0.49
C ASN A 15 -23.12 12.50 0.20
N GLY A 16 -22.60 12.83 1.38
CA GLY A 16 -21.81 11.93 2.21
C GLY A 16 -20.30 12.02 2.03
N LEU A 17 -19.78 12.85 1.10
CA LEU A 17 -18.34 13.05 0.93
C LEU A 17 -17.74 13.60 2.22
N GLU A 18 -16.74 12.90 2.77
CA GLU A 18 -15.93 13.42 3.88
C GLU A 18 -14.88 14.38 3.34
N VAL A 19 -14.74 15.54 3.98
CA VAL A 19 -13.76 16.57 3.58
C VAL A 19 -12.88 16.92 4.77
N ILE A 20 -11.58 16.99 4.52
CA ILE A 20 -10.57 17.40 5.48
C ILE A 20 -9.75 18.52 4.83
N LEU A 21 -9.65 19.66 5.52
CA LEU A 21 -8.90 20.83 5.08
C LEU A 21 -7.75 21.09 6.04
N HIS A 22 -6.52 21.13 5.55
CA HIS A 22 -5.34 21.56 6.29
C HIS A 22 -4.72 22.77 5.61
N GLN A 23 -5.05 23.97 6.13
CA GLN A 23 -4.48 25.21 5.61
C GLN A 23 -3.06 25.43 6.11
N ASN A 24 -2.12 25.60 5.19
CA ASN A 24 -0.71 25.90 5.48
C ASN A 24 -0.14 26.86 4.42
N LYS A 25 0.03 28.13 4.76
CA LYS A 25 0.48 29.20 3.87
C LYS A 25 2.01 29.35 3.77
N ASN A 26 2.78 28.40 4.27
CA ASN A 26 4.25 28.47 4.26
C ASN A 26 4.85 28.32 2.85
N LEU A 27 4.19 27.60 1.98
CA LEU A 27 4.59 27.41 0.57
C LEU A 27 3.38 27.60 -0.33
N PRO A 28 3.53 28.25 -1.52
CA PRO A 28 2.42 28.50 -2.42
C PRO A 28 2.04 27.23 -3.22
N LEU A 29 1.80 26.14 -2.52
CA LEU A 29 1.46 24.82 -3.07
C LEU A 29 0.18 24.29 -2.39
N VAL A 30 -0.58 23.52 -3.15
CA VAL A 30 -1.68 22.71 -2.63
C VAL A 30 -1.53 21.26 -3.05
N ALA A 31 -1.96 20.36 -2.19
CA ALA A 31 -2.19 18.96 -2.49
C ALA A 31 -3.69 18.66 -2.36
N VAL A 32 -4.24 18.01 -3.36
CA VAL A 32 -5.60 17.44 -3.37
C VAL A 32 -5.46 15.94 -3.40
N ASN A 33 -6.07 15.21 -2.46
CA ASN A 33 -5.97 13.75 -2.38
C ASN A 33 -7.34 13.16 -2.09
N VAL A 34 -7.86 12.37 -3.01
CA VAL A 34 -9.14 11.67 -2.87
C VAL A 34 -8.87 10.20 -2.61
N TRP A 35 -9.30 9.69 -1.45
CA TRP A 35 -9.31 8.27 -1.12
C TRP A 35 -10.69 7.68 -1.33
N TYR A 36 -10.76 6.60 -2.09
CA TYR A 36 -11.92 5.72 -2.15
C TYR A 36 -11.66 4.50 -1.27
N LYS A 37 -12.62 4.19 -0.39
CA LYS A 37 -12.53 3.07 0.58
C LYS A 37 -12.80 1.74 -0.14
N VAL A 38 -12.04 1.47 -1.21
CA VAL A 38 -12.11 0.28 -2.07
C VAL A 38 -10.75 -0.02 -2.66
N GLY A 39 -10.35 -1.28 -2.62
CA GLY A 39 -9.15 -1.82 -3.23
C GLY A 39 -9.38 -3.26 -3.66
N SER A 40 -8.33 -4.04 -3.91
CA SER A 40 -8.48 -5.42 -4.39
C SER A 40 -9.17 -6.36 -3.40
N ALA A 41 -9.25 -6.02 -2.11
CA ALA A 41 -10.01 -6.79 -1.13
C ALA A 41 -11.53 -6.78 -1.34
N TYR A 42 -12.03 -5.90 -2.20
CA TYR A 42 -13.45 -5.80 -2.52
C TYR A 42 -13.82 -6.52 -3.83
N GLU A 43 -12.86 -7.18 -4.42
CA GLU A 43 -13.02 -8.01 -5.61
C GLU A 43 -13.57 -9.40 -5.26
N LYS A 44 -13.82 -10.19 -6.29
CA LYS A 44 -14.20 -11.60 -6.14
C LYS A 44 -13.26 -12.46 -6.98
N ARG A 45 -12.98 -13.65 -6.52
CA ARG A 45 -12.21 -14.61 -7.30
C ARG A 45 -12.88 -14.85 -8.67
N GLY A 46 -12.07 -14.92 -9.72
CA GLY A 46 -12.53 -14.93 -11.12
C GLY A 46 -12.88 -13.54 -11.66
N LYS A 47 -12.67 -12.49 -10.83
CA LYS A 47 -12.85 -11.08 -11.16
C LYS A 47 -11.81 -10.24 -10.39
N THR A 48 -10.54 -10.67 -10.42
CA THR A 48 -9.43 -10.01 -9.72
C THR A 48 -8.77 -8.95 -10.61
N GLY A 49 -8.21 -7.91 -9.98
CA GLY A 49 -7.52 -6.83 -10.68
C GLY A 49 -8.43 -5.71 -11.18
N ILE A 50 -9.75 -5.74 -10.89
CA ILE A 50 -10.66 -4.69 -11.34
C ILE A 50 -10.40 -3.37 -10.61
N ALA A 51 -10.00 -3.38 -9.34
CA ALA A 51 -9.68 -2.16 -8.61
C ALA A 51 -8.48 -1.44 -9.23
N HIS A 52 -7.44 -2.17 -9.59
CA HIS A 52 -6.27 -1.61 -10.27
C HIS A 52 -6.56 -1.20 -11.72
N LEU A 53 -7.30 -2.02 -12.47
CA LEU A 53 -7.77 -1.62 -13.80
C LEU A 53 -8.60 -0.33 -13.73
N PHE A 54 -9.40 -0.20 -12.66
CA PHE A 54 -10.22 0.99 -12.46
C PHE A 54 -9.38 2.23 -12.14
N GLU A 55 -8.27 2.09 -11.40
CA GLU A 55 -7.30 3.17 -11.22
C GLU A 55 -6.86 3.74 -12.58
N HIS A 56 -6.50 2.88 -13.54
CA HIS A 56 -6.15 3.29 -14.91
C HIS A 56 -7.34 3.92 -15.66
N MET A 57 -8.54 3.36 -15.51
CA MET A 57 -9.73 3.87 -16.19
C MET A 57 -10.09 5.29 -15.75
N MET A 58 -9.81 5.68 -14.52
CA MET A 58 -10.07 7.01 -13.99
C MET A 58 -9.23 8.12 -14.65
N PHE A 59 -8.19 7.76 -15.41
CA PHE A 59 -7.40 8.69 -16.23
C PHE A 59 -7.78 8.68 -17.71
N GLN A 60 -8.77 7.90 -18.13
CA GLN A 60 -9.20 7.82 -19.53
C GLN A 60 -10.22 8.89 -19.93
N GLY A 61 -10.40 9.90 -19.08
CA GLY A 61 -11.33 11.00 -19.26
C GLY A 61 -12.73 10.70 -18.72
N SER A 62 -13.45 11.76 -18.56
CA SER A 62 -14.83 11.86 -18.06
C SER A 62 -15.66 12.70 -19.03
N GLU A 63 -16.90 13.01 -18.68
CA GLU A 63 -17.81 13.72 -19.60
C GLU A 63 -17.27 15.07 -20.06
N ASN A 64 -16.64 15.84 -19.14
CA ASN A 64 -16.15 17.19 -19.42
C ASN A 64 -14.63 17.26 -19.54
N ALA A 65 -13.90 16.20 -19.20
CA ALA A 65 -12.46 16.10 -19.30
C ALA A 65 -12.06 14.98 -20.27
N ALA A 66 -11.54 15.33 -21.43
CA ALA A 66 -11.10 14.36 -22.43
C ALA A 66 -9.97 13.46 -21.93
N LYS A 67 -9.75 12.32 -22.59
CA LYS A 67 -8.61 11.44 -22.33
C LYS A 67 -7.31 12.25 -22.28
N GLU A 68 -6.44 11.91 -21.32
CA GLU A 68 -5.14 12.58 -21.08
C GLU A 68 -5.25 14.02 -20.55
N MET A 69 -6.43 14.62 -20.49
CA MET A 69 -6.60 15.99 -20.01
C MET A 69 -6.14 16.16 -18.56
N HIS A 70 -6.36 15.18 -17.68
CA HIS A 70 -5.86 15.21 -16.31
C HIS A 70 -4.34 15.42 -16.27
N PHE A 71 -3.59 14.55 -16.95
CA PHE A 71 -2.12 14.67 -16.99
C PHE A 71 -1.68 15.98 -17.60
N ARG A 72 -2.24 16.33 -18.75
CA ARG A 72 -1.85 17.53 -19.48
C ARG A 72 -2.07 18.81 -18.67
N LEU A 73 -3.26 19.02 -18.13
CA LEU A 73 -3.60 20.26 -17.41
C LEU A 73 -2.83 20.41 -16.10
N ILE A 74 -2.65 19.33 -15.35
CA ILE A 74 -1.86 19.38 -14.11
C ILE A 74 -0.39 19.64 -14.41
N GLN A 75 0.18 19.02 -15.45
CA GLN A 75 1.57 19.25 -15.86
C GLN A 75 1.78 20.65 -16.45
N GLU A 76 0.86 21.15 -17.27
CA GLU A 76 0.88 22.53 -17.77
C GLU A 76 0.79 23.56 -16.63
N ALA A 77 0.08 23.26 -15.55
CA ALA A 77 0.03 24.05 -14.33
C ALA A 77 1.33 23.94 -13.48
N GLY A 78 2.30 23.13 -13.88
CA GLY A 78 3.54 22.90 -13.11
C GLY A 78 3.35 21.92 -11.94
N GLY A 79 2.28 21.13 -11.94
CA GLY A 79 1.95 20.14 -10.91
C GLY A 79 2.41 18.72 -11.25
N THR A 80 2.19 17.85 -10.29
CA THR A 80 2.36 16.39 -10.41
C THR A 80 1.08 15.70 -9.99
N LEU A 81 0.78 14.51 -10.55
CA LEU A 81 -0.37 13.71 -10.18
C LEU A 81 -0.03 12.23 -10.27
N ASN A 82 -0.76 11.41 -9.50
CA ASN A 82 -0.69 9.95 -9.59
C ASN A 82 -1.96 9.31 -9.00
N GLY A 83 -2.06 7.99 -9.14
CA GLY A 83 -3.00 7.12 -8.43
C GLY A 83 -2.27 5.95 -7.80
N SER A 84 -2.89 5.28 -6.86
CA SER A 84 -2.41 4.00 -6.35
C SER A 84 -3.54 3.15 -5.80
N THR A 85 -3.41 1.84 -5.96
CA THR A 85 -4.35 0.84 -5.43
C THR A 85 -3.62 -0.11 -4.49
N THR A 86 -4.23 -0.35 -3.34
CA THR A 86 -3.80 -1.36 -2.37
C THR A 86 -4.90 -2.42 -2.20
N PHE A 87 -4.75 -3.32 -1.25
CA PHE A 87 -5.84 -4.22 -0.87
C PHE A 87 -7.10 -3.45 -0.39
N ASP A 88 -6.91 -2.34 0.33
CA ASP A 88 -7.98 -1.72 1.12
C ASP A 88 -8.49 -0.40 0.58
N ARG A 89 -7.72 0.26 -0.29
CA ARG A 89 -8.05 1.59 -0.81
C ARG A 89 -7.50 1.84 -2.21
N THR A 90 -8.12 2.78 -2.93
CA THR A 90 -7.60 3.41 -4.13
C THR A 90 -7.58 4.91 -3.91
N ASN A 91 -6.48 5.59 -4.26
CA ASN A 91 -6.42 7.04 -4.17
C ASN A 91 -5.92 7.67 -5.46
N TYR A 92 -6.27 8.96 -5.59
CA TYR A 92 -5.80 9.85 -6.63
C TYR A 92 -5.36 11.14 -5.98
N TYR A 93 -4.25 11.68 -6.42
CA TYR A 93 -3.71 12.88 -5.79
C TYR A 93 -2.94 13.74 -6.79
N GLU A 94 -3.05 15.05 -6.57
CA GLU A 94 -2.31 16.08 -7.27
C GLU A 94 -1.59 16.98 -6.28
N LYS A 95 -0.41 17.47 -6.70
CA LYS A 95 0.31 18.55 -6.03
C LYS A 95 0.66 19.60 -7.09
N LEU A 96 0.24 20.86 -6.85
CA LEU A 96 0.35 21.94 -7.82
C LEU A 96 0.43 23.30 -7.13
N PRO A 97 0.81 24.40 -7.87
CA PRO A 97 0.78 25.74 -7.32
C PRO A 97 -0.63 26.11 -6.84
N ALA A 98 -0.70 26.85 -5.74
CA ALA A 98 -1.93 27.18 -5.01
C ALA A 98 -3.03 27.84 -5.85
N ASN A 99 -2.64 28.66 -6.83
CA ASN A 99 -3.56 29.33 -7.74
C ASN A 99 -4.31 28.38 -8.70
N TYR A 100 -3.94 27.13 -8.76
CA TYR A 100 -4.60 26.10 -9.56
C TYR A 100 -5.47 25.14 -8.74
N LEU A 101 -5.78 25.45 -7.46
CA LEU A 101 -6.63 24.61 -6.61
C LEU A 101 -7.95 24.26 -7.30
N GLU A 102 -8.62 25.26 -7.92
CA GLU A 102 -9.90 25.06 -8.60
C GLU A 102 -9.79 24.03 -9.74
N LEU A 103 -8.67 24.04 -10.48
CA LEU A 103 -8.41 23.05 -11.53
C LEU A 103 -8.38 21.62 -11.00
N ALA A 104 -7.66 21.38 -9.90
CA ALA A 104 -7.57 20.06 -9.29
C ALA A 104 -8.94 19.59 -8.77
N LEU A 105 -9.66 20.45 -8.05
CA LEU A 105 -11.00 20.12 -7.55
C LEU A 105 -12.00 19.83 -8.67
N TRP A 106 -11.94 20.57 -9.76
CA TRP A 106 -12.78 20.33 -10.93
C TRP A 106 -12.47 18.96 -11.55
N LEU A 107 -11.20 18.64 -11.81
CA LEU A 107 -10.80 17.38 -12.41
C LEU A 107 -11.20 16.17 -11.54
N GLU A 108 -10.99 16.25 -10.22
CA GLU A 108 -11.36 15.19 -9.29
C GLU A 108 -12.88 14.99 -9.22
N SER A 109 -13.64 16.08 -9.19
CA SER A 109 -15.10 16.01 -9.18
C SER A 109 -15.68 15.45 -10.48
N ASP A 110 -15.09 15.82 -11.62
CA ASP A 110 -15.57 15.37 -12.93
C ASP A 110 -15.37 13.85 -13.07
N ARG A 111 -14.23 13.31 -12.70
CA ARG A 111 -14.05 11.84 -12.73
C ARG A 111 -14.88 11.11 -11.65
N MET A 112 -15.17 11.73 -10.51
CA MET A 112 -16.02 11.14 -9.48
C MET A 112 -17.49 11.06 -9.94
N GLY A 113 -18.00 12.13 -10.54
CA GLY A 113 -19.41 12.25 -10.89
C GLY A 113 -19.76 11.79 -12.31
N PHE A 114 -18.85 11.97 -13.27
CA PHE A 114 -19.16 11.94 -14.70
C PHE A 114 -18.26 11.00 -15.51
N LEU A 115 -17.67 9.97 -14.90
CA LEU A 115 -16.85 8.98 -15.60
C LEU A 115 -17.67 8.09 -16.53
N LEU A 116 -18.83 7.59 -16.07
CA LEU A 116 -19.60 6.57 -16.79
C LEU A 116 -20.07 7.00 -18.18
N PRO A 117 -20.52 8.26 -18.43
CA PRO A 117 -20.89 8.71 -19.78
C PRO A 117 -19.72 8.65 -20.78
N ALA A 118 -18.49 8.79 -20.29
CA ALA A 118 -17.29 8.75 -21.12
C ALA A 118 -16.68 7.35 -21.26
N LEU A 119 -17.21 6.34 -20.56
CA LEU A 119 -16.72 4.96 -20.59
C LEU A 119 -17.14 4.29 -21.91
N THR A 120 -16.15 3.80 -22.67
CA THR A 120 -16.37 3.07 -23.93
C THR A 120 -15.64 1.75 -23.93
N LEU A 121 -16.09 0.81 -24.77
CA LEU A 121 -15.42 -0.48 -24.93
C LEU A 121 -13.98 -0.30 -25.42
N GLU A 122 -13.74 0.65 -26.31
CA GLU A 122 -12.41 0.96 -26.83
C GLU A 122 -11.44 1.38 -25.70
N LYS A 123 -11.90 2.28 -24.79
CA LYS A 123 -11.09 2.71 -23.63
C LYS A 123 -10.83 1.54 -22.70
N LEU A 124 -11.84 0.71 -22.43
CA LEU A 124 -11.69 -0.47 -21.58
C LEU A 124 -10.70 -1.46 -22.19
N ASP A 125 -10.84 -1.82 -23.46
CA ASP A 125 -9.95 -2.80 -24.11
C ASP A 125 -8.51 -2.25 -24.21
N ASN A 126 -8.34 -0.95 -24.43
CA ASN A 126 -7.03 -0.31 -24.37
C ASN A 126 -6.41 -0.48 -22.97
N GLN A 127 -7.16 -0.19 -21.89
CA GLN A 127 -6.62 -0.29 -20.53
C GLN A 127 -6.40 -1.72 -20.07
N LYS A 128 -7.24 -2.67 -20.48
CA LYS A 128 -6.96 -4.10 -20.30
C LYS A 128 -5.61 -4.48 -20.91
N GLY A 129 -5.30 -3.98 -22.10
CA GLY A 129 -4.00 -4.15 -22.76
C GLY A 129 -2.85 -3.52 -21.98
N VAL A 130 -3.02 -2.31 -21.47
CA VAL A 130 -2.02 -1.61 -20.65
C VAL A 130 -1.73 -2.37 -19.36
N VAL A 131 -2.76 -2.75 -18.60
CA VAL A 131 -2.60 -3.50 -17.33
C VAL A 131 -2.03 -4.90 -17.58
N ALA A 132 -2.44 -5.57 -18.68
CA ALA A 132 -1.85 -6.86 -19.06
C ALA A 132 -0.35 -6.74 -19.38
N ASN A 133 0.07 -5.69 -20.09
CA ASN A 133 1.49 -5.43 -20.37
C ASN A 133 2.25 -5.08 -19.08
N GLU A 134 1.68 -4.26 -18.20
CA GLU A 134 2.27 -3.94 -16.90
C GLU A 134 2.47 -5.22 -16.06
N ARG A 135 1.50 -6.12 -16.06
CA ARG A 135 1.64 -7.42 -15.40
C ARG A 135 2.77 -8.26 -16.00
N LEU A 136 2.84 -8.32 -17.33
CA LEU A 136 3.95 -9.01 -18.01
C LEU A 136 5.31 -8.40 -17.63
N GLU A 137 5.42 -7.08 -17.60
CA GLU A 137 6.67 -6.38 -17.28
C GLU A 137 7.07 -6.52 -15.82
N ARG A 138 6.13 -6.38 -14.88
CA ARG A 138 6.43 -6.33 -13.44
C ARG A 138 6.38 -7.67 -12.74
N TYR A 139 5.69 -8.66 -13.31
CA TYR A 139 5.51 -9.98 -12.71
C TYR A 139 6.11 -11.10 -13.58
N GLU A 140 5.59 -11.33 -14.78
CA GLU A 140 5.96 -12.51 -15.59
C GLU A 140 7.41 -12.44 -16.10
N ASN A 141 7.88 -11.25 -16.54
CA ASN A 141 9.20 -11.06 -17.13
C ASN A 141 10.25 -10.56 -16.15
N GLN A 142 9.87 -10.23 -14.90
CA GLN A 142 10.82 -9.82 -13.87
C GLN A 142 11.39 -11.04 -13.13
N PRO A 143 12.72 -11.09 -12.91
CA PRO A 143 13.30 -12.06 -12.00
C PRO A 143 12.60 -12.02 -10.65
N TYR A 144 12.13 -13.17 -10.16
CA TYR A 144 11.35 -13.32 -8.92
C TYR A 144 9.98 -12.61 -8.91
N GLY A 145 9.49 -12.14 -10.05
CA GLY A 145 8.30 -11.28 -10.12
C GLY A 145 7.01 -11.95 -9.62
N LEU A 146 6.87 -13.28 -9.79
CA LEU A 146 5.72 -14.04 -9.32
C LEU A 146 5.78 -14.42 -7.83
N ALA A 147 6.86 -14.05 -7.11
CA ALA A 147 7.02 -14.41 -5.70
C ALA A 147 5.85 -13.94 -4.83
N TRP A 148 5.44 -12.68 -5.00
CA TRP A 148 4.34 -12.08 -4.24
C TRP A 148 3.02 -12.83 -4.43
N GLU A 149 2.64 -13.12 -5.66
CA GLU A 149 1.43 -13.89 -5.99
C GLU A 149 1.45 -15.28 -5.36
N LYS A 150 2.60 -15.98 -5.47
CA LYS A 150 2.77 -17.31 -4.86
C LYS A 150 2.71 -17.26 -3.34
N LEU A 151 3.26 -16.22 -2.72
CA LEU A 151 3.18 -16.03 -1.27
C LEU A 151 1.74 -15.80 -0.83
N LEU A 152 1.00 -14.91 -1.48
CA LEU A 152 -0.39 -14.62 -1.14
C LEU A 152 -1.28 -15.87 -1.26
N GLY A 153 -1.14 -16.61 -2.37
CA GLY A 153 -1.91 -17.83 -2.61
C GLY A 153 -1.60 -19.00 -1.66
N ASN A 154 -0.47 -18.96 -0.94
CA ASN A 154 -0.11 -19.97 0.06
C ASN A 154 -0.31 -19.48 1.50
N LEU A 155 -0.28 -18.17 1.74
CA LEU A 155 -0.57 -17.58 3.06
C LEU A 155 -2.06 -17.57 3.35
N TYR A 156 -2.86 -17.17 2.37
CA TYR A 156 -4.29 -16.93 2.58
C TYR A 156 -5.14 -18.04 1.98
N PRO A 157 -6.23 -18.43 2.65
CA PRO A 157 -7.25 -19.29 2.06
C PRO A 157 -7.77 -18.70 0.73
N GLU A 158 -8.17 -19.57 -0.18
CA GLU A 158 -8.58 -19.18 -1.54
C GLU A 158 -9.68 -18.11 -1.60
N ASN A 159 -10.58 -18.12 -0.61
CA ASN A 159 -11.68 -17.17 -0.48
C ASN A 159 -11.32 -15.90 0.30
N HIS A 160 -10.10 -15.80 0.84
CA HIS A 160 -9.67 -14.61 1.57
C HIS A 160 -9.34 -13.48 0.59
N PRO A 161 -9.79 -12.22 0.86
CA PRO A 161 -9.60 -11.09 -0.06
C PRO A 161 -8.12 -10.73 -0.35
N TYR A 162 -7.20 -11.18 0.47
CA TYR A 162 -5.75 -10.97 0.27
C TYR A 162 -5.05 -12.15 -0.39
N SER A 163 -5.79 -13.14 -0.93
CA SER A 163 -5.19 -14.32 -1.56
C SER A 163 -4.71 -14.10 -3.00
N TRP A 164 -4.97 -12.94 -3.59
CA TRP A 164 -4.53 -12.55 -4.94
C TRP A 164 -3.80 -11.19 -4.96
N PRO A 165 -2.91 -10.97 -5.93
CA PRO A 165 -2.22 -9.69 -6.06
C PRO A 165 -3.15 -8.59 -6.52
N THR A 166 -2.88 -7.34 -6.11
CA THR A 166 -3.69 -6.16 -6.46
C THR A 166 -3.84 -5.98 -7.98
N ILE A 167 -2.83 -6.34 -8.76
CA ILE A 167 -2.90 -6.28 -10.22
C ILE A 167 -3.87 -7.31 -10.82
N GLY A 168 -4.24 -8.34 -10.06
CA GLY A 168 -5.12 -9.41 -10.50
C GLY A 168 -4.47 -10.45 -11.40
N TYR A 169 -5.25 -11.46 -11.79
CA TYR A 169 -4.81 -12.49 -12.73
C TYR A 169 -5.09 -12.07 -14.19
N LEU A 170 -4.18 -12.44 -15.09
CA LEU A 170 -4.24 -12.04 -16.50
C LEU A 170 -5.54 -12.43 -17.19
N ASP A 171 -6.04 -13.65 -16.89
CA ASP A 171 -7.28 -14.15 -17.48
C ASP A 171 -8.49 -13.37 -17.00
N ASP A 172 -8.52 -12.97 -15.72
CA ASP A 172 -9.59 -12.13 -15.17
C ASP A 172 -9.60 -10.75 -15.84
N ILE A 173 -8.40 -10.12 -15.98
CA ILE A 173 -8.24 -8.79 -16.59
C ILE A 173 -8.75 -8.80 -18.03
N LYS A 174 -8.42 -9.82 -18.83
CA LYS A 174 -8.85 -9.93 -20.24
C LYS A 174 -10.37 -10.05 -20.40
N ASN A 175 -11.04 -10.64 -19.41
CA ASN A 175 -12.47 -11.00 -19.49
C ASN A 175 -13.42 -9.96 -18.90
N TYR A 176 -12.95 -8.76 -18.51
CA TYR A 176 -13.84 -7.71 -18.02
C TYR A 176 -14.72 -7.14 -19.13
N SER A 177 -16.01 -6.97 -18.82
CA SER A 177 -16.99 -6.28 -19.65
C SER A 177 -17.18 -4.83 -19.18
N LEU A 178 -17.80 -4.00 -20.02
CA LEU A 178 -18.24 -2.66 -19.63
C LEU A 178 -19.20 -2.70 -18.44
N GLU A 179 -20.05 -3.73 -18.37
CA GLU A 179 -20.98 -3.91 -17.26
C GLU A 179 -20.25 -4.17 -15.95
N ASP A 180 -19.20 -5.01 -15.92
CA ASP A 180 -18.38 -5.26 -14.73
C ASP A 180 -17.78 -3.95 -14.21
N VAL A 181 -17.20 -3.15 -15.11
CA VAL A 181 -16.55 -1.88 -14.75
C VAL A 181 -17.59 -0.85 -14.30
N SER A 182 -18.73 -0.75 -14.98
CA SER A 182 -19.82 0.16 -14.60
C SER A 182 -20.41 -0.20 -13.24
N ASN A 183 -20.57 -1.50 -12.96
CA ASN A 183 -21.07 -1.96 -11.67
C ASN A 183 -20.07 -1.71 -10.54
N PHE A 184 -18.77 -1.90 -10.81
CA PHE A 184 -17.74 -1.59 -9.84
C PHE A 184 -17.73 -0.10 -9.49
N PHE A 185 -17.80 0.79 -10.47
CA PHE A 185 -17.94 2.22 -10.25
C PHE A 185 -19.13 2.57 -9.38
N LYS A 186 -20.34 2.13 -9.81
CA LYS A 186 -21.59 2.43 -9.10
C LYS A 186 -21.59 1.95 -7.65
N ASN A 187 -20.90 0.85 -7.37
CA ASN A 187 -20.87 0.27 -6.03
C ASN A 187 -19.87 0.97 -5.12
N TYR A 188 -18.73 1.45 -5.63
CA TYR A 188 -17.61 1.85 -4.80
C TYR A 188 -17.13 3.28 -5.00
N TYR A 189 -17.28 3.85 -6.21
CA TYR A 189 -16.80 5.19 -6.53
C TYR A 189 -17.93 6.22 -6.37
N SER A 190 -18.26 6.49 -5.13
CA SER A 190 -19.30 7.48 -4.81
C SER A 190 -18.82 8.40 -3.68
N PRO A 191 -19.38 9.62 -3.57
CA PRO A 191 -19.03 10.55 -2.50
C PRO A 191 -19.08 9.94 -1.10
N SER A 192 -20.10 9.14 -0.80
CA SER A 192 -20.27 8.52 0.53
C SER A 192 -19.21 7.48 0.87
N ASN A 193 -18.47 6.97 -0.11
CA ASN A 193 -17.37 6.02 0.06
C ASN A 193 -16.00 6.68 -0.11
N ALA A 194 -15.94 8.01 -0.20
CA ALA A 194 -14.72 8.76 -0.44
C ALA A 194 -14.40 9.73 0.70
N CYS A 195 -13.13 10.10 0.78
CA CYS A 195 -12.64 11.20 1.60
C CYS A 195 -11.72 12.10 0.74
N LEU A 196 -12.04 13.38 0.69
CA LEU A 196 -11.25 14.43 0.04
C LEU A 196 -10.41 15.15 1.08
N VAL A 197 -9.10 15.17 0.89
CA VAL A 197 -8.18 16.02 1.66
C VAL A 197 -7.63 17.12 0.77
N VAL A 198 -7.71 18.36 1.23
CA VAL A 198 -7.01 19.52 0.65
C VAL A 198 -6.01 20.03 1.67
N ALA A 199 -4.73 20.05 1.32
CA ALA A 199 -3.68 20.54 2.19
C ALA A 199 -2.84 21.60 1.47
N GLY A 200 -2.46 22.70 2.15
CA GLY A 200 -1.57 23.73 1.60
C GLY A 200 -2.10 25.15 1.68
N ASP A 201 -1.69 25.97 0.71
CA ASP A 201 -1.99 27.38 0.68
C ASP A 201 -3.32 27.66 -0.06
N PHE A 202 -4.36 27.91 0.71
CA PHE A 202 -5.68 28.29 0.20
C PHE A 202 -6.43 29.11 1.24
N ASP A 203 -7.48 29.79 0.85
CA ASP A 203 -8.48 30.34 1.74
C ASP A 203 -9.54 29.29 2.04
N SER A 204 -9.79 29.01 3.33
CA SER A 204 -10.73 27.95 3.75
C SER A 204 -12.17 28.18 3.28
N ALA A 205 -12.66 29.44 3.30
CA ALA A 205 -14.02 29.74 2.89
C ALA A 205 -14.16 29.51 1.37
N TYR A 206 -13.24 30.08 0.59
CA TYR A 206 -13.22 29.91 -0.85
C TYR A 206 -13.06 28.42 -1.26
N CYS A 207 -12.19 27.67 -0.57
CA CYS A 207 -12.03 26.25 -0.83
C CYS A 207 -13.33 25.45 -0.58
N LYS A 208 -14.06 25.76 0.50
CA LYS A 208 -15.37 25.17 0.80
C LYS A 208 -16.41 25.48 -0.28
N ASP A 209 -16.46 26.72 -0.76
CA ASP A 209 -17.36 27.13 -1.84
C ASP A 209 -17.06 26.36 -3.14
N LEU A 210 -15.77 26.17 -3.49
CA LEU A 210 -15.35 25.36 -4.63
C LEU A 210 -15.74 23.87 -4.44
N ILE A 211 -15.53 23.34 -3.26
CA ILE A 211 -15.87 21.92 -2.99
C ILE A 211 -17.39 21.73 -3.07
N GLU A 212 -18.19 22.61 -2.49
CA GLU A 212 -19.66 22.53 -2.62
C GLU A 212 -20.08 22.68 -4.10
N LYS A 213 -19.50 23.64 -4.84
CA LYS A 213 -19.79 23.87 -6.26
C LYS A 213 -19.53 22.63 -7.11
N TYR A 214 -18.41 21.94 -6.92
CA TYR A 214 -18.00 20.84 -7.79
C TYR A 214 -18.48 19.47 -7.33
N PHE A 215 -18.52 19.24 -6.01
CA PHE A 215 -18.85 17.91 -5.46
C PHE A 215 -20.26 17.81 -4.90
N GLY A 216 -20.91 18.95 -4.53
CA GLY A 216 -22.15 18.96 -3.76
C GLY A 216 -23.33 18.24 -4.43
N GLU A 217 -23.45 18.35 -5.76
CA GLU A 217 -24.51 17.77 -6.56
C GLU A 217 -24.22 16.35 -7.09
N ILE A 218 -23.02 15.81 -6.85
CA ILE A 218 -22.69 14.44 -7.28
C ILE A 218 -23.56 13.46 -6.49
N LEU A 219 -24.29 12.62 -7.22
CA LEU A 219 -25.18 11.64 -6.62
C LEU A 219 -24.38 10.54 -5.90
N THR A 220 -24.87 10.17 -4.74
CA THR A 220 -24.33 9.04 -4.01
C THR A 220 -25.07 7.76 -4.40
N ASN A 221 -24.32 6.76 -4.83
CA ASN A 221 -24.81 5.43 -5.15
C ASN A 221 -24.03 4.41 -4.33
N GLY A 222 -24.67 3.31 -3.99
CA GLY A 222 -24.00 2.20 -3.33
C GLY A 222 -23.94 2.28 -1.80
N SER A 223 -23.62 1.17 -1.21
CA SER A 223 -23.32 1.00 0.22
C SER A 223 -21.89 0.52 0.36
N SER A 224 -21.14 1.10 1.29
CA SER A 224 -19.82 0.55 1.64
C SER A 224 -19.96 -0.89 2.12
N PRO A 225 -19.42 -1.89 1.43
CA PRO A 225 -19.51 -3.26 1.90
C PRO A 225 -18.72 -3.40 3.19
N LYS A 226 -19.29 -4.12 4.15
CA LYS A 226 -18.60 -4.50 5.37
C LYS A 226 -17.87 -5.81 5.10
N ASN A 227 -16.55 -5.78 5.00
CA ASN A 227 -15.73 -6.98 4.99
C ASN A 227 -15.28 -7.26 6.41
N GLY A 228 -15.74 -8.38 6.99
CA GLY A 228 -15.24 -8.92 8.23
C GLY A 228 -14.60 -10.27 7.94
N PHE A 229 -13.27 -10.34 7.98
CA PHE A 229 -12.52 -11.59 7.91
C PHE A 229 -11.66 -11.70 9.16
N GLU A 230 -11.53 -12.91 9.66
CA GLU A 230 -10.58 -13.19 10.73
C GLU A 230 -9.16 -13.27 10.15
N ILE A 231 -8.15 -12.91 10.96
CA ILE A 231 -6.75 -13.11 10.57
C ILE A 231 -6.52 -14.61 10.42
N PRO A 232 -6.18 -15.10 9.22
CA PRO A 232 -6.00 -16.52 9.01
C PRO A 232 -4.75 -17.03 9.73
N SER A 233 -4.71 -18.32 9.98
CA SER A 233 -3.53 -19.01 10.54
C SER A 233 -3.23 -20.26 9.73
N LEU A 234 -1.94 -20.54 9.53
CA LEU A 234 -1.49 -21.80 8.96
C LEU A 234 -1.44 -22.88 10.03
N GLU A 235 -1.91 -24.08 9.72
CA GLU A 235 -1.77 -25.24 10.62
C GLU A 235 -0.32 -25.76 10.62
N ASN A 236 0.34 -25.74 9.46
CA ASN A 236 1.70 -26.22 9.26
C ASN A 236 2.49 -25.25 8.38
N THR A 237 3.83 -25.29 8.50
CA THR A 237 4.72 -24.58 7.59
C THR A 237 4.60 -25.15 6.18
N ILE A 238 4.38 -24.28 5.20
CA ILE A 238 4.26 -24.61 3.79
C ILE A 238 5.58 -24.32 3.11
N GLN A 239 6.16 -25.34 2.46
CA GLN A 239 7.38 -25.20 1.67
C GLN A 239 7.03 -25.24 0.19
N VAL A 240 7.40 -24.19 -0.54
CA VAL A 240 7.17 -24.06 -1.98
C VAL A 240 8.52 -23.87 -2.66
N LYS A 241 8.79 -24.69 -3.68
CA LYS A 241 9.93 -24.49 -4.58
C LYS A 241 9.39 -24.11 -5.95
N TYR A 242 9.94 -23.05 -6.53
CA TYR A 242 9.54 -22.54 -7.83
C TYR A 242 10.78 -22.29 -8.70
N GLU A 243 10.74 -22.74 -9.94
CA GLU A 243 11.79 -22.49 -10.92
C GLU A 243 11.46 -21.24 -11.73
N ASP A 244 12.42 -20.30 -11.81
CA ASP A 244 12.26 -19.05 -12.53
C ASP A 244 13.51 -18.71 -13.34
N ASN A 245 13.39 -17.81 -14.28
CA ASN A 245 14.51 -17.32 -15.11
C ASN A 245 15.39 -16.34 -14.29
N VAL A 246 16.03 -16.86 -13.27
CA VAL A 246 16.91 -16.14 -12.35
C VAL A 246 18.31 -16.74 -12.35
N GLN A 247 19.29 -15.98 -11.84
CA GLN A 247 20.67 -16.47 -11.73
C GLN A 247 20.99 -17.02 -10.35
N LEU A 248 20.32 -16.53 -9.32
CA LEU A 248 20.60 -16.86 -7.93
C LEU A 248 19.35 -17.38 -7.21
N GLU A 249 19.56 -18.26 -6.25
CA GLU A 249 18.48 -18.73 -5.40
C GLU A 249 18.07 -17.62 -4.42
N ARG A 250 16.75 -17.49 -4.23
CA ARG A 250 16.17 -16.54 -3.27
C ARG A 250 15.13 -17.24 -2.41
N ILE A 251 15.16 -16.94 -1.11
CA ILE A 251 14.17 -17.42 -0.16
C ILE A 251 13.32 -16.28 0.35
N TYR A 252 12.04 -16.58 0.50
CA TYR A 252 11.04 -15.76 1.18
C TYR A 252 10.51 -16.56 2.36
N LEU A 253 10.59 -15.99 3.55
CA LEU A 253 9.96 -16.50 4.77
C LEU A 253 8.85 -15.54 5.15
N ALA A 254 7.59 -15.98 5.10
CA ALA A 254 6.45 -15.10 5.31
C ALA A 254 5.50 -15.68 6.36
N TRP A 255 5.13 -14.86 7.34
CA TRP A 255 4.21 -15.17 8.43
C TRP A 255 2.99 -14.27 8.36
N HIS A 256 1.83 -14.78 8.74
CA HIS A 256 0.71 -13.91 9.06
C HIS A 256 1.07 -13.00 10.24
N SER A 257 0.74 -11.75 10.13
CA SER A 257 0.99 -10.76 11.16
C SER A 257 -0.25 -9.91 11.44
N GLU A 258 -0.09 -8.88 12.24
CA GLU A 258 -1.17 -8.05 12.71
C GLU A 258 -1.63 -7.04 11.66
N SER A 259 -2.87 -6.59 11.78
CA SER A 259 -3.44 -5.54 10.95
C SER A 259 -2.79 -4.17 11.24
N ALA A 260 -2.94 -3.26 10.27
CA ALA A 260 -2.35 -1.94 10.32
C ALA A 260 -2.73 -1.14 11.57
N TYR A 261 -1.78 -0.37 12.07
CA TYR A 261 -1.94 0.57 13.18
C TYR A 261 -2.26 -0.04 14.55
N THR A 262 -2.09 -1.33 14.74
CA THR A 262 -2.10 -1.95 16.08
C THR A 262 -0.75 -1.77 16.79
N ASN A 263 -0.69 -2.04 18.08
CA ASN A 263 0.58 -1.96 18.83
C ASN A 263 1.58 -3.03 18.36
N ASP A 264 1.09 -4.23 18.06
CA ASP A 264 1.96 -5.31 17.58
C ASP A 264 2.51 -5.03 16.18
N ASP A 265 1.75 -4.32 15.33
CA ASP A 265 2.20 -3.82 14.03
C ASP A 265 3.45 -2.93 14.15
N ALA A 266 3.42 -1.94 15.06
CA ALA A 266 4.58 -1.09 15.34
C ALA A 266 5.77 -1.89 15.90
N GLY A 267 5.51 -2.92 16.71
CA GLY A 267 6.55 -3.81 17.21
C GLY A 267 7.19 -4.66 16.11
N LEU A 268 6.41 -5.12 15.14
CA LEU A 268 6.90 -5.86 13.97
C LEU A 268 7.72 -4.95 13.03
N ASP A 269 7.34 -3.69 12.85
CA ASP A 269 8.17 -2.70 12.15
C ASP A 269 9.54 -2.53 12.81
N ILE A 270 9.58 -2.37 14.14
CA ILE A 270 10.83 -2.28 14.90
C ILE A 270 11.66 -3.56 14.73
N ILE A 271 11.04 -4.74 14.79
CA ILE A 271 11.71 -6.01 14.56
C ILE A 271 12.32 -6.06 13.15
N SER A 272 11.57 -5.64 12.13
CA SER A 272 12.06 -5.63 10.75
C SER A 272 13.28 -4.71 10.58
N ASP A 273 13.26 -3.53 11.18
CA ASP A 273 14.38 -2.57 11.15
C ASP A 273 15.61 -3.10 11.89
N ILE A 274 15.44 -3.68 13.07
CA ILE A 274 16.54 -4.30 13.83
C ILE A 274 17.18 -5.45 13.06
N LEU A 275 16.37 -6.26 12.37
CA LEU A 275 16.88 -7.37 11.58
C LEU A 275 17.58 -6.90 10.29
N CYS A 276 17.01 -5.93 9.56
CA CYS A 276 17.46 -5.61 8.21
C CYS A 276 17.49 -4.11 7.85
N GLY A 277 17.05 -3.17 8.68
CA GLY A 277 16.86 -1.76 8.33
C GLY A 277 18.13 -0.98 7.98
N SER A 278 19.32 -1.54 8.22
CA SER A 278 20.60 -0.93 7.87
C SER A 278 21.69 -1.97 7.68
N LYS A 279 22.84 -1.53 7.11
CA LYS A 279 24.04 -2.40 6.96
C LYS A 279 24.58 -2.97 8.28
N ASN A 280 24.29 -2.33 9.40
CA ASN A 280 24.68 -2.78 10.74
C ASN A 280 23.57 -3.57 11.47
N SER A 281 22.44 -3.82 10.81
CA SER A 281 21.35 -4.64 11.35
C SER A 281 21.75 -6.11 11.39
N ARG A 282 21.14 -6.87 12.29
CA ARG A 282 21.58 -8.22 12.67
C ARG A 282 21.78 -9.16 11.48
N LEU A 283 20.75 -9.35 10.66
CA LEU A 283 20.82 -10.26 9.52
C LEU A 283 21.72 -9.73 8.42
N TYR A 284 21.65 -8.41 8.12
CA TYR A 284 22.48 -7.84 7.07
C TYR A 284 23.98 -7.98 7.40
N LYS A 285 24.38 -7.59 8.61
CA LYS A 285 25.76 -7.71 9.07
C LYS A 285 26.24 -9.17 9.05
N LYS A 286 25.43 -10.08 9.62
CA LYS A 286 25.79 -11.50 9.74
C LYS A 286 25.89 -12.21 8.40
N LEU A 287 24.89 -12.04 7.52
CA LEU A 287 24.76 -12.83 6.29
C LEU A 287 25.55 -12.25 5.12
N VAL A 288 25.60 -10.90 5.03
CA VAL A 288 26.26 -10.21 3.90
C VAL A 288 27.73 -9.95 4.15
N TYR A 289 28.10 -9.53 5.39
CA TYR A 289 29.49 -9.15 5.71
C TYR A 289 30.28 -10.22 6.43
N GLU A 290 29.74 -10.85 7.49
CA GLU A 290 30.53 -11.76 8.32
C GLU A 290 30.63 -13.17 7.70
N LYS A 291 29.49 -13.74 7.28
CA LYS A 291 29.44 -15.09 6.66
C LYS A 291 29.58 -15.06 5.15
N GLU A 292 29.30 -13.95 4.51
CA GLU A 292 29.34 -13.77 3.06
C GLU A 292 28.54 -14.83 2.29
N ILE A 293 27.37 -15.23 2.84
CA ILE A 293 26.46 -16.22 2.23
C ILE A 293 25.27 -15.56 1.52
N ALA A 294 24.91 -14.32 1.85
CA ALA A 294 23.86 -13.57 1.18
C ALA A 294 24.40 -12.44 0.31
N GLN A 295 23.78 -12.23 -0.86
CA GLN A 295 23.99 -11.04 -1.67
C GLN A 295 23.23 -9.85 -1.07
N ASP A 296 21.99 -10.09 -0.65
CA ASP A 296 21.12 -9.14 0.00
C ASP A 296 20.22 -9.86 1.00
N VAL A 297 19.71 -9.10 1.96
CA VAL A 297 18.66 -9.53 2.89
C VAL A 297 17.84 -8.33 3.30
N SER A 298 16.52 -8.50 3.33
CA SER A 298 15.57 -7.50 3.81
C SER A 298 14.51 -8.15 4.70
N ALA A 299 13.92 -7.35 5.58
CA ALA A 299 12.75 -7.72 6.38
C ALA A 299 11.74 -6.58 6.32
N MET A 300 10.46 -6.91 6.32
CA MET A 300 9.39 -5.92 6.24
C MET A 300 8.12 -6.42 6.92
N GLN A 301 7.39 -5.50 7.53
CA GLN A 301 6.01 -5.64 7.94
C GLN A 301 5.14 -4.99 6.87
N ILE A 302 4.20 -5.75 6.32
CA ILE A 302 3.24 -5.28 5.31
C ILE A 302 1.87 -5.38 5.93
N SER A 303 1.26 -4.24 6.25
CA SER A 303 0.03 -4.20 7.05
C SER A 303 -1.15 -3.76 6.21
N GLY A 304 -2.18 -4.58 6.19
CA GLY A 304 -3.49 -4.26 5.64
C GLY A 304 -4.54 -4.09 6.74
N LYS A 305 -5.74 -3.75 6.36
CA LYS A 305 -6.87 -3.55 7.29
C LYS A 305 -7.33 -4.87 7.92
N LEU A 306 -7.28 -5.96 7.18
CA LEU A 306 -7.78 -7.28 7.60
C LEU A 306 -6.69 -8.13 8.25
N SER A 307 -5.46 -8.01 7.80
CA SER A 307 -4.31 -8.81 8.22
C SER A 307 -3.02 -8.16 7.76
N GLY A 308 -1.90 -8.57 8.36
CA GLY A 308 -0.56 -8.22 7.92
C GLY A 308 0.25 -9.45 7.51
N ILE A 309 1.42 -9.17 6.92
CA ILE A 309 2.43 -10.16 6.56
C ILE A 309 3.77 -9.65 7.07
N PHE A 310 4.42 -10.40 7.96
CA PHE A 310 5.83 -10.21 8.25
C PHE A 310 6.66 -11.06 7.30
N MET A 311 7.59 -10.47 6.58
CA MET A 311 8.35 -11.18 5.55
C MET A 311 9.85 -10.90 5.67
N ILE A 312 10.66 -11.96 5.51
CA ILE A 312 12.11 -11.87 5.32
C ILE A 312 12.43 -12.43 3.95
N VAL A 313 13.22 -11.68 3.18
CA VAL A 313 13.68 -12.06 1.85
C VAL A 313 15.19 -12.06 1.83
N ALA A 314 15.81 -13.12 1.31
CA ALA A 314 17.26 -13.19 1.18
C ALA A 314 17.67 -13.89 -0.11
N THR A 315 18.68 -13.33 -0.78
CA THR A 315 19.27 -13.89 -2.01
C THR A 315 20.62 -14.50 -1.68
N ALA A 316 20.84 -15.76 -2.02
CA ALA A 316 22.12 -16.43 -1.81
C ALA A 316 23.22 -15.87 -2.74
N LYS A 317 24.47 -15.77 -2.25
CA LYS A 317 25.60 -15.52 -3.14
C LYS A 317 25.88 -16.72 -4.05
N PRO A 318 26.54 -16.54 -5.20
CA PRO A 318 26.92 -17.64 -6.07
C PRO A 318 27.69 -18.75 -5.31
N GLY A 319 27.24 -19.99 -5.50
CA GLY A 319 27.86 -21.17 -4.88
C GLY A 319 27.60 -21.36 -3.38
N LYS A 320 26.63 -20.59 -2.82
CA LYS A 320 26.18 -20.73 -1.43
C LYS A 320 24.82 -21.43 -1.36
N GLU A 321 24.65 -22.28 -0.36
CA GLU A 321 23.47 -23.10 -0.17
C GLU A 321 22.32 -22.29 0.44
N ILE A 322 21.16 -22.30 -0.20
CA ILE A 322 19.96 -21.58 0.27
C ILE A 322 19.48 -22.08 1.65
N ASN A 323 19.70 -23.35 1.97
CA ASN A 323 19.33 -23.90 3.26
C ASN A 323 20.23 -23.40 4.39
N GLU A 324 21.51 -23.13 4.13
CA GLU A 324 22.39 -22.47 5.11
C GLU A 324 21.85 -21.07 5.45
N LEU A 325 21.50 -20.31 4.42
CA LEU A 325 20.93 -18.97 4.55
C LEU A 325 19.64 -19.01 5.37
N LYS A 326 18.71 -19.93 5.04
CA LYS A 326 17.47 -20.15 5.79
C LYS A 326 17.73 -20.44 7.26
N ASN A 327 18.64 -21.35 7.56
CA ASN A 327 18.92 -21.77 8.93
C ASN A 327 19.50 -20.62 9.77
N GLU A 328 20.36 -19.79 9.19
CA GLU A 328 20.89 -18.60 9.87
C GLU A 328 19.80 -17.56 10.15
N ILE A 329 18.88 -17.35 9.23
CA ILE A 329 17.72 -16.46 9.46
C ILE A 329 16.86 -16.98 10.61
N LEU A 330 16.50 -18.26 10.57
CA LEU A 330 15.67 -18.87 11.62
C LEU A 330 16.38 -18.90 12.98
N PHE A 331 17.70 -19.08 12.99
CA PHE A 331 18.52 -18.98 14.21
C PHE A 331 18.46 -17.57 14.81
N GLU A 332 18.56 -16.52 13.97
CA GLU A 332 18.49 -15.15 14.46
C GLU A 332 17.10 -14.78 14.97
N ILE A 333 16.05 -15.30 14.33
CA ILE A 333 14.67 -15.17 14.84
C ILE A 333 14.54 -15.86 16.21
N GLN A 334 15.08 -17.07 16.36
CA GLN A 334 15.09 -17.76 17.64
C GLN A 334 15.87 -17.01 18.72
N ASN A 335 17.01 -16.41 18.34
CA ASN A 335 17.81 -15.58 19.24
C ASN A 335 17.04 -14.33 19.68
N LEU A 336 16.34 -13.66 18.76
CA LEU A 336 15.47 -12.52 19.06
C LEU A 336 14.34 -12.91 20.03
N ARG A 337 13.68 -14.05 19.81
CA ARG A 337 12.61 -14.57 20.70
C ARG A 337 13.12 -14.87 22.11
N SER A 338 14.29 -15.48 22.23
CA SER A 338 14.86 -15.90 23.52
C SER A 338 15.49 -14.75 24.28
N ASN A 339 16.29 -13.94 23.61
CA ASN A 339 17.15 -12.92 24.23
C ASN A 339 16.66 -11.50 24.05
N GLY A 340 15.76 -11.27 23.08
CA GLY A 340 15.25 -9.94 22.73
C GLY A 340 16.32 -9.08 22.04
N VAL A 341 16.28 -7.78 22.32
CA VAL A 341 17.13 -6.77 21.70
C VAL A 341 17.85 -5.94 22.75
N SER A 342 18.99 -5.36 22.38
CA SER A 342 19.66 -4.40 23.24
C SER A 342 18.94 -3.05 23.24
N GLU A 343 19.08 -2.30 24.32
CA GLU A 343 18.53 -0.94 24.41
C GLU A 343 19.03 -0.04 23.28
N ARG A 344 20.29 -0.19 22.88
CA ARG A 344 20.88 0.55 21.75
C ARG A 344 20.19 0.26 20.42
N GLU A 345 19.87 -1.01 20.13
CA GLU A 345 19.14 -1.40 18.91
C GLU A 345 17.74 -0.79 18.92
N LEU A 346 17.06 -0.88 20.05
CA LEU A 346 15.70 -0.38 20.21
C LEU A 346 15.64 1.15 20.03
N ILE A 347 16.51 1.90 20.71
CA ILE A 347 16.60 3.36 20.59
C ILE A 347 16.94 3.77 19.16
N LYS A 348 17.89 3.09 18.52
CA LYS A 348 18.27 3.37 17.13
C LYS A 348 17.12 3.18 16.19
N SER A 349 16.38 2.07 16.30
CA SER A 349 15.24 1.76 15.44
C SER A 349 14.11 2.78 15.64
N LYS A 350 13.69 3.05 16.86
CA LYS A 350 12.67 4.07 17.16
C LYS A 350 13.04 5.45 16.60
N ASN A 351 14.28 5.89 16.81
CA ASN A 351 14.74 7.19 16.30
C ASN A 351 14.76 7.22 14.76
N GLY A 352 15.16 6.12 14.12
CA GLY A 352 15.16 5.98 12.67
C GLY A 352 13.74 6.11 12.10
N ILE A 353 12.79 5.34 12.62
CA ILE A 353 11.38 5.37 12.23
C ILE A 353 10.79 6.76 12.43
N LYS A 354 10.97 7.34 13.63
CA LYS A 354 10.48 8.67 13.97
C LYS A 354 11.04 9.76 13.04
N SER A 355 12.35 9.70 12.77
CA SER A 355 12.98 10.65 11.85
C SER A 355 12.43 10.53 10.44
N SER A 356 12.33 9.31 9.90
CA SER A 356 11.78 9.05 8.57
C SER A 356 10.34 9.53 8.45
N PHE A 357 9.53 9.29 9.49
CA PHE A 357 8.17 9.76 9.56
C PHE A 357 8.09 11.30 9.53
N ILE A 358 8.85 12.00 10.38
CA ILE A 358 8.86 13.47 10.42
C ILE A 358 9.33 14.06 9.09
N TYR A 359 10.35 13.47 8.46
CA TYR A 359 10.81 13.92 7.13
C TYR A 359 9.76 13.71 6.04
N SER A 360 8.98 12.63 6.09
CA SER A 360 7.92 12.40 5.12
C SER A 360 6.85 13.49 5.15
N LEU A 361 6.54 14.04 6.34
CA LEU A 361 5.53 15.10 6.54
C LEU A 361 5.96 16.47 5.98
N GLN A 362 7.22 16.65 5.58
CA GLN A 362 7.64 17.88 4.90
C GLN A 362 7.07 17.99 3.48
N GLN A 363 6.67 16.89 2.89
CA GLN A 363 5.97 16.87 1.60
C GLN A 363 4.46 16.99 1.85
N ILE A 364 3.85 18.01 1.26
CA ILE A 364 2.42 18.32 1.49
C ILE A 364 1.48 17.20 0.98
N ASP A 365 1.86 16.53 -0.09
CA ASP A 365 1.17 15.36 -0.64
C ASP A 365 1.19 14.17 0.33
N ASN A 366 2.33 13.88 0.98
CA ASN A 366 2.43 12.86 2.01
C ASN A 366 1.60 13.23 3.25
N LEU A 367 1.60 14.50 3.64
CA LEU A 367 0.77 14.97 4.75
C LEU A 367 -0.72 14.75 4.44
N ALA A 368 -1.17 15.10 3.22
CA ALA A 368 -2.54 14.88 2.79
C ALA A 368 -2.91 13.38 2.80
N ASP A 369 -1.99 12.52 2.39
CA ASP A 369 -2.18 11.07 2.40
C ASP A 369 -2.28 10.52 3.83
N HIS A 370 -1.44 10.97 4.75
CA HIS A 370 -1.54 10.60 6.19
C HIS A 370 -2.85 11.05 6.83
N LEU A 371 -3.34 12.25 6.52
CA LEU A 371 -4.63 12.72 7.01
C LEU A 371 -5.78 11.81 6.55
N ASN A 372 -5.75 11.37 5.29
CA ASN A 372 -6.68 10.38 4.75
C ASN A 372 -6.53 9.02 5.44
N ALA A 373 -5.30 8.52 5.58
CA ALA A 373 -5.02 7.24 6.21
C ALA A 373 -5.54 7.21 7.66
N TYR A 374 -5.21 8.22 8.45
CA TYR A 374 -5.68 8.30 9.83
C TYR A 374 -7.18 8.47 9.94
N ASN A 375 -7.79 9.24 9.04
CA ASN A 375 -9.25 9.30 8.95
C ASN A 375 -9.87 7.93 8.65
N TYR A 376 -9.26 7.16 7.76
CA TYR A 376 -9.74 5.84 7.37
C TYR A 376 -9.61 4.79 8.48
N TYR A 377 -8.45 4.76 9.17
CA TYR A 377 -8.17 3.75 10.18
C TYR A 377 -8.64 4.14 11.59
N PHE A 378 -8.52 5.41 11.96
CA PHE A 378 -8.82 5.91 13.31
C PHE A 378 -10.09 6.77 13.39
N ASN A 379 -10.66 7.17 12.24
CA ASN A 379 -11.69 8.20 12.14
C ASN A 379 -11.27 9.56 12.75
N GLU A 380 -9.96 9.79 12.89
CA GLU A 380 -9.35 10.99 13.47
C GLU A 380 -8.13 11.38 12.65
N PRO A 381 -8.25 12.43 11.77
CA PRO A 381 -7.16 12.84 10.87
C PRO A 381 -5.86 13.21 11.58
N ASN A 382 -5.95 13.83 12.77
CA ASN A 382 -4.77 14.25 13.53
C ASN A 382 -4.28 13.15 14.51
N SER A 383 -4.08 11.93 14.00
CA SER A 383 -3.57 10.80 14.80
C SER A 383 -2.05 10.65 14.77
N PHE A 384 -1.29 11.66 14.35
CA PHE A 384 0.17 11.61 14.20
C PHE A 384 0.90 11.25 15.50
N ILE A 385 0.50 11.87 16.62
CA ILE A 385 1.07 11.57 17.95
C ILE A 385 0.70 10.15 18.37
N LYS A 386 -0.57 9.78 18.24
CA LYS A 386 -1.08 8.46 18.61
C LYS A 386 -0.37 7.34 17.81
N ASP A 387 -0.07 7.58 16.54
CA ASP A 387 0.67 6.63 15.71
C ASP A 387 2.11 6.46 16.20
N LEU A 388 2.83 7.55 16.47
CA LEU A 388 4.19 7.48 17.00
C LEU A 388 4.28 6.87 18.41
N GLU A 389 3.27 7.11 19.26
CA GLU A 389 3.21 6.52 20.60
C GLU A 389 3.22 5.00 20.56
N ARG A 390 2.66 4.35 19.52
CA ARG A 390 2.71 2.89 19.37
C ARG A 390 4.16 2.39 19.35
N TYR A 391 5.06 3.11 18.69
CA TYR A 391 6.49 2.79 18.65
C TYR A 391 7.20 3.09 19.97
N GLU A 392 6.83 4.18 20.65
CA GLU A 392 7.44 4.54 21.93
C GLU A 392 7.14 3.50 23.03
N TYR A 393 5.96 2.88 23.01
CA TYR A 393 5.59 1.83 23.96
C TYR A 393 6.32 0.50 23.76
N VAL A 394 6.91 0.26 22.60
CA VAL A 394 7.68 -0.97 22.35
C VAL A 394 8.92 -0.98 23.24
N ASN A 395 9.12 -2.04 23.97
CA ASN A 395 10.28 -2.31 24.81
C ASN A 395 10.84 -3.72 24.55
N ASN A 396 11.90 -4.11 25.23
CA ASN A 396 12.52 -5.42 25.02
C ASN A 396 11.56 -6.59 25.28
N ASP A 397 10.72 -6.49 26.30
CA ASP A 397 9.78 -7.56 26.64
C ASP A 397 8.66 -7.66 25.60
N SER A 398 8.16 -6.54 25.11
CA SER A 398 7.20 -6.53 24.01
C SER A 398 7.79 -7.06 22.70
N VAL A 399 9.05 -6.74 22.37
CA VAL A 399 9.74 -7.33 21.21
C VAL A 399 9.80 -8.85 21.31
N LYS A 400 10.19 -9.39 22.48
CA LYS A 400 10.21 -10.85 22.71
C LYS A 400 8.84 -11.46 22.56
N SER A 401 7.82 -10.86 23.21
CA SER A 401 6.44 -11.34 23.17
C SER A 401 5.86 -11.32 21.75
N ILE A 402 6.10 -10.24 20.99
CA ILE A 402 5.66 -10.09 19.60
C ILE A 402 6.37 -11.11 18.70
N ALA A 403 7.70 -11.23 18.83
CA ALA A 403 8.46 -12.22 18.07
C ALA A 403 7.98 -13.66 18.39
N GLU A 404 7.68 -13.98 19.66
CA GLU A 404 7.11 -15.26 20.04
C GLU A 404 5.70 -15.45 19.47
N LYS A 405 4.84 -14.44 19.55
CA LYS A 405 3.46 -14.49 19.07
C LYS A 405 3.35 -14.73 17.55
N TYR A 406 4.21 -14.12 16.74
CA TYR A 406 4.08 -14.16 15.29
C TYR A 406 5.14 -15.02 14.59
N LEU A 407 6.40 -14.96 15.00
CA LEU A 407 7.51 -15.61 14.31
C LEU A 407 7.80 -17.03 14.79
N SER A 408 7.07 -17.52 15.83
CA SER A 408 7.05 -18.93 16.21
C SER A 408 6.03 -19.76 15.43
N ARG A 409 5.10 -19.09 14.74
CA ARG A 409 3.99 -19.74 14.04
C ARG A 409 4.46 -20.42 12.75
N PRO A 410 3.68 -21.37 12.23
CA PRO A 410 3.85 -21.85 10.87
C PRO A 410 3.91 -20.70 9.86
N ASN A 411 4.72 -20.87 8.82
CA ASN A 411 4.98 -19.85 7.81
C ASN A 411 5.02 -20.43 6.39
N VAL A 412 5.03 -19.57 5.39
CA VAL A 412 5.34 -19.95 4.01
C VAL A 412 6.82 -19.74 3.77
N GLN A 413 7.49 -20.78 3.27
CA GLN A 413 8.89 -20.80 2.87
C GLN A 413 8.93 -21.00 1.34
N LEU A 414 8.96 -19.90 0.59
CA LEU A 414 9.07 -19.94 -0.86
C LEU A 414 10.55 -19.82 -1.25
N ILE A 415 11.06 -20.83 -1.96
CA ILE A 415 12.40 -20.83 -2.54
C ILE A 415 12.26 -20.73 -4.06
N ILE A 416 12.82 -19.68 -4.63
CA ILE A 416 12.92 -19.51 -6.08
C ILE A 416 14.34 -19.89 -6.52
N VAL A 417 14.41 -20.81 -7.46
CA VAL A 417 15.67 -21.35 -7.98
C VAL A 417 15.81 -21.09 -9.48
N PRO A 418 17.06 -21.04 -10.00
CA PRO A 418 17.31 -20.97 -11.43
C PRO A 418 16.67 -22.14 -12.19
N GLN A 419 16.03 -21.85 -13.31
CA GLN A 419 15.60 -22.89 -14.22
C GLN A 419 16.83 -23.65 -14.74
N ASN A 420 16.80 -24.97 -14.65
CA ASN A 420 17.78 -25.81 -15.33
C ASN A 420 17.59 -25.64 -16.85
N LYS A 421 18.26 -24.69 -17.46
CA LYS A 421 18.43 -24.66 -18.92
C LYS A 421 19.32 -25.85 -19.23
N GLY A 422 18.69 -27.00 -19.55
CA GLY A 422 19.43 -28.13 -20.13
C GLY A 422 20.34 -27.57 -21.22
N ILE A 423 21.63 -27.92 -21.15
CA ILE A 423 22.61 -27.59 -22.17
C ILE A 423 22.05 -28.14 -23.46
N GLN A 424 21.50 -27.31 -24.33
CA GLN A 424 21.16 -27.61 -25.71
C GLN A 424 22.42 -27.48 -26.56
#